data_c3f097eccd8b739929691e15e7787a23
#
_entry.id   c3f097eccd8b739929691e15e7787a23
#
_cell.length_a   1.000
_cell.length_b   1.000
_cell.length_c   1.000
_cell.angle_alpha   90.00
_cell.angle_beta   90.00
_cell.angle_gamma   90.00
#
_symmetry.space_group_name_H-M   'P 1'
#
loop_
_entity.id
_entity.type
_entity.pdbx_description
1 polymer ?
#
loop_
_entity_poly.entity_id
_entity_poly.type
_entity_poly.pdbx_seq_one_letter_code
_entity_poly.pdbx_strand_id
1 'polypeptide(L)'
;MSDVRARIGGKLRDLRLAQNLTQEGVAERAGVSYKFLGEIERGAANPSLLTIDRICRALGVEIDDLWGEGGSARGRREHGDAVSALRDTLGAMQKVLDRAKAGSRRRASRKRRS
;
A
#
# COMPACT_ATOMS: atom_id res chain seq x y z
N MET A 1 22.77 7.96 -9.11
CA MET A 1 22.20 6.62 -9.01
C MET A 1 21.25 6.55 -7.83
N SER A 2 20.00 6.24 -8.04
CA SER A 2 19.07 6.24 -6.94
C SER A 2 19.23 4.98 -6.11
N ASP A 3 19.43 5.17 -4.82
CA ASP A 3 19.49 4.11 -3.85
C ASP A 3 18.09 3.52 -3.70
N VAL A 4 17.99 2.20 -3.66
CA VAL A 4 16.71 1.52 -3.48
C VAL A 4 16.05 1.93 -2.15
N ARG A 5 16.86 2.22 -1.14
CA ARG A 5 16.33 2.69 0.14
C ARG A 5 15.62 4.03 0.00
N ALA A 6 16.20 4.95 -0.76
CA ALA A 6 15.60 6.25 -0.99
C ALA A 6 14.32 6.12 -1.82
N ARG A 7 14.31 5.23 -2.79
CA ARG A 7 13.12 5.02 -3.63
C ARG A 7 11.97 4.44 -2.83
N ILE A 8 12.25 3.43 -2.03
CA ILE A 8 11.23 2.81 -1.19
C ILE A 8 10.73 3.80 -0.14
N GLY A 9 11.67 4.49 0.52
CA GLY A 9 11.32 5.48 1.52
C GLY A 9 10.45 6.60 0.95
N GLY A 10 10.80 7.07 -0.24
CA GLY A 10 10.02 8.09 -0.93
C GLY A 10 8.60 7.63 -1.26
N LYS A 11 8.44 6.39 -1.69
CA LYS A 11 7.12 5.83 -1.96
C LYS A 11 6.28 5.72 -0.70
N LEU A 12 6.88 5.26 0.38
CA LEU A 12 6.18 5.16 1.66
C LEU A 12 5.74 6.54 2.15
N ARG A 13 6.62 7.52 2.01
CA ARG A 13 6.30 8.90 2.36
C ARG A 13 5.15 9.43 1.52
N ASP A 14 5.20 9.21 0.20
CA ASP A 14 4.15 9.67 -0.70
C ASP A 14 2.81 9.03 -0.36
N LEU A 15 2.80 7.74 -0.06
CA LEU A 15 1.58 7.05 0.35
C LEU A 15 1.03 7.61 1.66
N ARG A 16 1.92 7.89 2.60
CA ARG A 16 1.52 8.48 3.87
C ARG A 16 0.90 9.86 3.68
N LEU A 17 1.57 10.71 2.92
CA LEU A 17 1.09 12.08 2.68
C LEU A 17 -0.22 12.08 1.89
N ALA A 18 -0.36 11.16 0.94
CA ALA A 18 -1.59 11.05 0.17
C ALA A 18 -2.80 10.72 1.04
N GLN A 19 -2.57 10.08 2.18
CA GLN A 19 -3.63 9.73 3.12
C GLN A 19 -3.74 10.72 4.28
N ASN A 20 -2.97 11.81 4.23
CA ASN A 20 -2.94 12.81 5.29
C ASN A 20 -2.57 12.24 6.66
N LEU A 21 -1.66 11.26 6.66
CA LEU A 21 -1.21 10.62 7.88
C LEU A 21 0.11 11.22 8.36
N THR A 22 0.28 11.27 9.67
CA THR A 22 1.54 11.72 10.26
C THR A 22 2.52 10.56 10.37
N GLN A 23 3.82 10.89 10.49
CA GLN A 23 4.83 9.86 10.74
C GLN A 23 4.52 9.11 12.04
N GLU A 24 4.14 9.83 13.08
CA GLU A 24 3.81 9.21 14.36
C GLU A 24 2.63 8.24 14.23
N GLY A 25 1.60 8.63 13.50
CA GLY A 25 0.42 7.79 13.31
C GLY A 25 0.74 6.49 12.58
N VAL A 26 1.52 6.57 11.50
CA VAL A 26 1.90 5.39 10.75
C VAL A 26 2.86 4.52 11.57
N ALA A 27 3.82 5.15 12.24
CA ALA A 27 4.79 4.42 13.05
C ALA A 27 4.09 3.63 14.16
N GLU A 28 3.11 4.24 14.80
CA GLU A 28 2.34 3.57 15.84
C GLU A 28 1.62 2.35 15.30
N ARG A 29 0.95 2.49 14.15
CA ARG A 29 0.25 1.37 13.51
C ARG A 29 1.20 0.26 13.06
N ALA A 30 2.38 0.65 12.60
CA ALA A 30 3.36 -0.30 12.11
C ALA A 30 4.20 -0.95 13.23
N GLY A 31 4.11 -0.41 14.43
CA GLY A 31 4.90 -0.91 15.55
C GLY A 31 6.37 -0.56 15.47
N VAL A 32 6.70 0.59 14.88
CA VAL A 32 8.07 1.10 14.79
C VAL A 32 8.13 2.49 15.42
N SER A 33 9.33 2.95 15.74
CA SER A 33 9.48 4.31 16.25
C SER A 33 9.29 5.31 15.11
N TYR A 34 8.76 6.49 15.42
CA TYR A 34 8.57 7.50 14.39
C TYR A 34 9.91 8.01 13.87
N LYS A 35 10.93 8.01 14.73
CA LYS A 35 12.29 8.36 14.32
C LYS A 35 12.80 7.40 13.26
N PHE A 36 12.61 6.10 13.47
CA PHE A 36 13.01 5.08 12.51
C PHE A 36 12.24 5.22 11.21
N LEU A 37 10.93 5.45 11.29
CA LEU A 37 10.12 5.69 10.10
C LEU A 37 10.63 6.90 9.33
N GLY A 38 10.96 7.99 10.02
CA GLY A 38 11.53 9.17 9.37
C GLY A 38 12.83 8.86 8.65
N GLU A 39 13.68 8.06 9.27
CA GLU A 39 14.94 7.64 8.63
C GLU A 39 14.68 6.78 7.40
N ILE A 40 13.69 5.89 7.47
CA ILE A 40 13.31 5.07 6.32
C ILE A 40 12.83 5.95 5.18
N GLU A 41 11.99 6.91 5.46
CA GLU A 41 11.44 7.80 4.43
C GLU A 41 12.52 8.65 3.76
N ARG A 42 13.58 8.96 4.48
CA ARG A 42 14.70 9.71 3.92
C ARG A 42 15.74 8.82 3.22
N GLY A 43 15.57 7.51 3.28
CA GLY A 43 16.54 6.59 2.73
C GLY A 43 17.78 6.44 3.60
N ALA A 44 17.72 6.90 4.85
CA ALA A 44 18.85 6.88 5.78
C ALA A 44 18.94 5.59 6.60
N ALA A 45 17.94 4.72 6.51
CA ALA A 45 17.90 3.46 7.22
C ALA A 45 17.76 2.31 6.25
N ASN A 46 18.11 1.12 6.70
CA ASN A 46 17.98 -0.11 5.91
C ASN A 46 17.03 -1.06 6.64
N PRO A 47 15.72 -0.85 6.51
CA PRO A 47 14.75 -1.68 7.21
C PRO A 47 14.66 -3.07 6.61
N SER A 48 14.27 -4.04 7.44
CA SER A 48 14.02 -5.39 6.95
C SER A 48 12.75 -5.40 6.09
N LEU A 49 12.61 -6.43 5.26
CA LEU A 49 11.38 -6.61 4.47
C LEU A 49 10.16 -6.70 5.38
N LEU A 50 10.31 -7.34 6.53
CA LEU A 50 9.21 -7.46 7.47
C LEU A 50 8.78 -6.10 8.00
N THR A 51 9.73 -5.23 8.30
CA THR A 51 9.43 -3.86 8.73
C THR A 51 8.70 -3.09 7.64
N ILE A 52 9.17 -3.20 6.40
CA ILE A 52 8.53 -2.56 5.26
C ILE A 52 7.09 -3.06 5.09
N ASP A 53 6.88 -4.37 5.22
CA ASP A 53 5.55 -4.95 5.13
C ASP A 53 4.62 -4.40 6.21
N ARG A 54 5.10 -4.24 7.42
CA ARG A 54 4.31 -3.66 8.51
C ARG A 54 3.90 -2.23 8.21
N ILE A 55 4.81 -1.45 7.66
CA ILE A 55 4.52 -0.06 7.29
C ILE A 55 3.49 -0.03 6.16
N CYS A 56 3.64 -0.90 5.16
CA CYS A 56 2.68 -1.00 4.07
C CYS A 56 1.29 -1.35 4.58
N ARG A 57 1.18 -2.28 5.50
CA ARG A 57 -0.10 -2.65 6.10
C ARG A 57 -0.71 -1.48 6.87
N ALA A 58 0.13 -0.72 7.56
CA ALA A 58 -0.32 0.47 8.26
C ALA A 58 -0.87 1.53 7.29
N LEU A 59 -0.34 1.55 6.07
CA LEU A 59 -0.79 2.44 5.01
C LEU A 59 -1.93 1.86 4.18
N GLY A 60 -2.33 0.62 4.46
CA GLY A 60 -3.40 -0.01 3.72
C GLY A 60 -3.03 -0.48 2.33
N VAL A 61 -1.74 -0.68 2.08
CA VAL A 61 -1.25 -1.18 0.79
C VAL A 61 -0.48 -2.47 1.01
N GLU A 62 -0.28 -3.21 -0.06
CA GLU A 62 0.54 -4.41 -0.03
C GLU A 62 1.97 -4.07 -0.40
N ILE A 63 2.92 -4.85 0.13
CA ILE A 63 4.32 -4.62 -0.18
C ILE A 63 4.60 -4.70 -1.68
N ASP A 64 3.84 -5.52 -2.39
CA ASP A 64 3.97 -5.66 -3.84
C ASP A 64 3.71 -4.34 -4.56
N ASP A 65 2.90 -3.48 -3.98
CA ASP A 65 2.59 -2.17 -4.56
C ASP A 65 3.82 -1.27 -4.62
N LEU A 66 4.80 -1.49 -3.76
CA LEU A 66 6.04 -0.71 -3.78
C LEU A 66 6.91 -1.05 -4.98
N TRP A 67 6.87 -2.29 -5.40
CA TRP A 67 7.66 -2.75 -6.55
C TRP A 67 6.91 -2.58 -7.85
N GLY A 68 5.57 -2.66 -7.75
CA GLY A 68 4.69 -2.70 -8.89
C GLY A 68 4.91 -1.55 -9.87
N GLU A 69 5.07 -0.35 -9.37
CA GLU A 69 5.28 0.82 -10.22
C GLU A 69 6.63 0.78 -10.93
N GLY A 70 7.66 0.26 -10.25
CA GLY A 70 8.97 0.15 -10.85
C GLY A 70 9.11 -1.04 -11.76
N GLY A 71 8.76 -2.22 -11.23
CA GLY A 71 8.89 -3.47 -11.96
C GLY A 71 7.79 -3.70 -12.97
N SER A 72 6.55 -3.49 -12.57
CA SER A 72 5.39 -3.71 -13.43
C SER A 72 5.19 -2.62 -14.46
N ALA A 73 5.68 -1.41 -14.19
CA ALA A 73 5.52 -0.30 -15.10
C ALA A 73 6.12 -0.57 -16.47
N ARG A 74 7.17 -1.36 -16.53
CA ARG A 74 7.79 -1.69 -17.81
C ARG A 74 6.86 -2.49 -18.70
N GLY A 75 6.24 -3.51 -18.14
CA GLY A 75 5.29 -4.32 -18.89
C GLY A 75 4.00 -3.57 -19.16
N ARG A 76 3.57 -2.77 -18.23
CA ARG A 76 2.30 -2.05 -18.35
C ARG A 76 2.33 -0.89 -19.31
N ARG A 77 3.49 -0.29 -19.52
CA ARG A 77 3.63 0.78 -20.50
C ARG A 77 3.22 0.34 -21.88
N GLU A 78 3.39 -0.93 -22.17
CA GLU A 78 2.99 -1.50 -23.44
C GLU A 78 1.48 -1.48 -23.61
N HIS A 79 0.75 -1.41 -22.53
CA HIS A 79 -0.71 -1.40 -22.57
C HIS A 79 -1.30 0.01 -22.40
N GLY A 80 -0.44 1.01 -22.23
CA GLY A 80 -0.88 2.38 -22.08
C GLY A 80 -1.22 2.74 -20.63
N ASP A 81 -0.73 3.90 -20.22
CA ASP A 81 -0.91 4.39 -18.85
C ASP A 81 -2.38 4.64 -18.52
N ALA A 82 -3.17 5.09 -19.51
CA ALA A 82 -4.58 5.37 -19.30
C ALA A 82 -5.35 4.11 -18.93
N VAL A 83 -5.05 3.01 -19.58
CA VAL A 83 -5.71 1.72 -19.29
C VAL A 83 -5.32 1.22 -17.92
N SER A 84 -4.04 1.35 -17.57
CA SER A 84 -3.52 0.95 -16.27
C SER A 84 -4.18 1.75 -15.15
N ALA A 85 -4.24 3.07 -15.31
CA ALA A 85 -4.84 3.95 -14.31
C ALA A 85 -6.32 3.63 -14.13
N LEU A 86 -7.03 3.40 -15.23
CA LEU A 86 -8.44 3.04 -15.18
C LEU A 86 -8.65 1.71 -14.47
N ARG A 87 -7.82 0.74 -14.79
CA ARG A 87 -7.88 -0.58 -14.16
C ARG A 87 -7.62 -0.49 -12.66
N ASP A 88 -6.65 0.29 -12.25
CA ASP A 88 -6.33 0.47 -10.84
C ASP A 88 -7.49 1.13 -10.09
N THR A 89 -8.12 2.13 -10.70
CA THR A 89 -9.28 2.79 -10.12
C THR A 89 -10.45 1.82 -9.99
N LEU A 90 -10.73 1.09 -11.05
CA LEU A 90 -11.80 0.09 -11.04
C LEU A 90 -11.50 -1.03 -10.05
N GLY A 91 -10.24 -1.44 -9.96
CA GLY A 91 -9.83 -2.45 -9.01
C GLY A 91 -10.06 -2.03 -7.57
N ALA A 92 -9.73 -0.77 -7.25
CA ALA A 92 -9.96 -0.24 -5.92
C ALA A 92 -11.45 -0.19 -5.58
N MET A 93 -12.26 0.27 -6.54
CA MET A 93 -13.71 0.31 -6.36
C MET A 93 -14.28 -1.11 -6.22
N GLN A 94 -13.78 -2.04 -7.00
CA GLN A 94 -14.20 -3.42 -6.95
C GLN A 94 -13.89 -4.05 -5.59
N LYS A 95 -12.73 -3.76 -5.03
CA LYS A 95 -12.39 -4.25 -3.70
C LYS A 95 -13.37 -3.78 -2.63
N VAL A 96 -13.77 -2.52 -2.70
CA VAL A 96 -14.75 -1.97 -1.78
C VAL A 96 -16.10 -2.65 -1.95
N LEU A 97 -16.54 -2.82 -3.18
CA LEU A 97 -17.79 -3.49 -3.49
C LEU A 97 -17.77 -4.95 -3.05
N ASP A 98 -16.66 -5.64 -3.29
CA ASP A 98 -16.53 -7.04 -2.90
C ASP A 98 -16.58 -7.21 -1.39
N ARG A 99 -16.01 -6.30 -0.64
CA ARG A 99 -16.09 -6.33 0.81
C ARG A 99 -17.52 -6.17 1.28
N ALA A 100 -18.26 -5.24 0.68
CA ALA A 100 -19.66 -5.02 1.01
C ALA A 100 -20.50 -6.24 0.67
N LYS A 101 -20.28 -6.80 -0.51
CA LYS A 101 -20.99 -8.01 -0.96
C LYS A 101 -20.65 -9.22 -0.09
N ALA A 102 -19.38 -9.38 0.25
CA ALA A 102 -18.97 -10.48 1.12
C ALA A 102 -19.65 -10.40 2.48
N GLY A 103 -19.73 -9.21 3.05
CA GLY A 103 -20.47 -9.00 4.30
C GLY A 103 -21.93 -9.36 4.16
N SER A 104 -22.58 -8.90 3.10
CA SER A 104 -23.98 -9.21 2.84
C SER A 104 -24.21 -10.68 2.61
N ARG A 105 -23.35 -11.34 1.83
CA ARG A 105 -23.46 -12.77 1.56
C ARG A 105 -23.31 -13.60 2.84
N ARG A 106 -22.40 -13.21 3.71
CA ARG A 106 -22.21 -13.90 4.97
C ARG A 106 -23.45 -13.81 5.82
N ARG A 107 -24.07 -12.64 5.88
CA ARG A 107 -25.30 -12.46 6.62
C ARG A 107 -26.43 -13.30 6.04
N ALA A 108 -26.57 -13.29 4.73
CA ALA A 108 -27.59 -14.07 4.05
C ALA A 108 -27.39 -15.57 4.27
N SER A 109 -26.15 -16.04 4.20
CA SER A 109 -25.83 -17.44 4.46
C SER A 109 -26.20 -17.86 5.86
N ARG A 110 -25.91 -17.02 6.84
CA ARG A 110 -26.27 -17.32 8.23
C ARG A 110 -27.78 -17.40 8.42
N LYS A 111 -28.51 -16.51 7.80
CA LYS A 111 -29.98 -16.54 7.89
C LYS A 111 -30.55 -17.80 7.26
N ARG A 112 -29.98 -18.24 6.14
CA ARG A 112 -30.44 -19.46 5.47
C ARG A 112 -30.17 -20.71 6.27
N ARG A 113 -29.11 -20.72 7.06
CA ARG A 113 -28.74 -21.87 7.87
C ARG A 113 -29.53 -21.96 9.16
N SER A 114 -30.04 -20.87 9.63
CA SER A 114 -30.88 -20.86 10.80
C SER A 114 -32.34 -20.97 10.40
#